data_59b399321256b9dddb7debfd6703421e
#
_entry.id   59b399321256b9dddb7debfd6703421e
#
_cell.length_a   1.000
_cell.length_b   1.000
_cell.length_c   1.000
_cell.angle_alpha   90.00
_cell.angle_beta   90.00
_cell.angle_gamma   90.00
#
_symmetry.space_group_name_H-M   'P 1'
#
loop_
_entity.id
_entity.type
_entity.pdbx_description
1 polymer ?
#
loop_
_entity_poly.entity_id
_entity_poly.type
_entity_poly.pdbx_seq_one_letter_code
_entity_poly.pdbx_strand_id
1 'polypeptide(L)'
;EFLAFADTGLADFQLDKRSDGVEVTSLHGLYKDGEGIGKTDLPLKEESFGTRALFIIGCHILQALQNGSPFFIDEMDSGLHSYITRLIVDIFRNERINKNNAQLIFTTHDVNLLDQNSIRKDQIWFTEKDKYGVSEMFTLSDFEDVREETLFAKWYMNNKFGGVPSLQSLEKLFVEDGKK
;
A
#
# COMPACT_ATOMS: atom_id res chain seq x y z
N GLU A 1 1.95 8.98 16.45
CA GLU A 1 3.12 9.51 15.69
C GLU A 1 3.14 9.01 14.23
N PHE A 2 3.07 7.67 13.96
CA PHE A 2 3.09 7.14 12.58
C PHE A 2 2.05 7.79 11.65
N LEU A 3 0.82 7.97 12.14
CA LEU A 3 -0.28 8.57 11.38
C LEU A 3 -0.15 10.08 11.18
N ALA A 4 0.50 10.78 12.11
CA ALA A 4 0.79 12.21 11.98
C ALA A 4 1.79 12.50 10.85
N PHE A 5 2.68 11.54 10.53
CA PHE A 5 3.59 11.64 9.37
C PHE A 5 2.90 11.48 8.02
N ALA A 6 1.71 10.94 7.99
CA ALA A 6 0.97 10.68 6.73
C ALA A 6 0.24 11.92 6.19
N ASP A 7 0.49 13.11 6.75
CA ASP A 7 -0.12 14.40 6.36
C ASP A 7 -1.66 14.36 6.32
N THR A 8 -2.24 13.68 7.28
CA THR A 8 -3.70 13.52 7.39
C THR A 8 -4.35 14.68 8.19
N GLY A 9 -3.57 15.65 8.65
CA GLY A 9 -4.04 16.69 9.58
C GLY A 9 -4.33 16.17 10.98
N LEU A 10 -4.05 14.89 11.24
CA LEU A 10 -4.24 14.24 12.52
C LEU A 10 -3.16 14.67 13.52
N ALA A 11 -3.59 15.07 14.70
CA ALA A 11 -2.70 15.34 15.83
C ALA A 11 -2.53 14.11 16.73
N ASP A 12 -3.62 13.35 16.97
CA ASP A 12 -3.62 12.19 17.87
C ASP A 12 -4.90 11.36 17.70
N PHE A 13 -5.01 10.26 18.47
CA PHE A 13 -6.21 9.46 18.64
C PHE A 13 -6.54 9.29 20.12
N GLN A 14 -7.82 9.28 20.44
CA GLN A 14 -8.34 8.89 21.74
C GLN A 14 -9.08 7.57 21.64
N LEU A 15 -8.91 6.72 22.66
CA LEU A 15 -9.51 5.41 22.77
C LEU A 15 -10.37 5.38 24.02
N ASP A 16 -11.69 5.42 23.86
CA ASP A 16 -12.65 5.35 24.95
C ASP A 16 -13.25 3.96 25.06
N LYS A 17 -12.98 3.29 26.19
CA LYS A 17 -13.59 1.99 26.49
C LYS A 17 -15.05 2.19 26.86
N ARG A 18 -15.94 1.54 26.13
CA ARG A 18 -17.37 1.45 26.40
C ARG A 18 -17.79 0.02 26.75
N SER A 19 -18.99 -0.15 27.24
CA SER A 19 -19.54 -1.48 27.58
C SER A 19 -19.67 -2.41 26.39
N ASP A 20 -19.78 -1.87 25.18
CA ASP A 20 -20.00 -2.57 23.91
C ASP A 20 -18.77 -2.58 22.97
N GLY A 21 -17.62 -2.04 23.43
CA GLY A 21 -16.39 -2.02 22.64
C GLY A 21 -15.45 -0.86 22.96
N VAL A 22 -14.67 -0.47 21.96
CA VAL A 22 -13.77 0.68 22.03
C VAL A 22 -14.20 1.69 20.97
N GLU A 23 -14.51 2.89 21.38
CA GLU A 23 -14.69 4.00 20.45
C GLU A 23 -13.33 4.66 20.19
N VAL A 24 -13.06 4.89 18.91
CA VAL A 24 -11.83 5.57 18.46
C VAL A 24 -12.23 6.94 17.90
N THR A 25 -11.59 7.97 18.41
CA THR A 25 -11.79 9.36 17.97
C THR A 25 -10.44 9.93 17.54
N SER A 26 -10.40 10.53 16.36
CA SER A 26 -9.24 11.27 15.85
C SER A 26 -9.28 12.71 16.33
N LEU A 27 -8.12 13.26 16.63
CA LEU A 27 -7.94 14.65 17.03
C LEU A 27 -7.25 15.42 15.91
N HIS A 28 -7.89 16.47 15.41
CA HIS A 28 -7.37 17.36 14.39
C HIS A 28 -6.96 18.70 14.96
N GLY A 29 -5.83 19.25 14.48
CA GLY A 29 -5.45 20.62 14.77
C GLY A 29 -6.37 21.61 14.06
N LEU A 30 -6.86 22.61 14.76
CA LEU A 30 -7.57 23.75 14.16
C LEU A 30 -6.59 24.91 13.97
N TYR A 31 -6.59 25.49 12.77
CA TYR A 31 -5.72 26.60 12.41
C TYR A 31 -6.54 27.74 11.83
N LYS A 32 -6.15 28.98 12.18
CA LYS A 32 -6.66 30.19 11.58
C LYS A 32 -5.50 31.12 11.27
N ASP A 33 -5.43 31.62 10.04
CA ASP A 33 -4.36 32.50 9.55
C ASP A 33 -2.92 31.94 9.78
N GLY A 34 -2.77 30.59 9.80
CA GLY A 34 -1.51 29.89 10.05
C GLY A 34 -1.20 29.66 11.54
N GLU A 35 -2.00 30.15 12.46
CA GLU A 35 -1.85 29.92 13.89
C GLU A 35 -2.79 28.84 14.40
N GLY A 36 -2.26 27.97 15.28
CA GLY A 36 -3.06 26.92 15.93
C GLY A 36 -4.03 27.54 16.93
N ILE A 37 -5.33 27.37 16.74
CA ILE A 37 -6.38 27.92 17.58
C ILE A 37 -7.07 26.90 18.48
N GLY A 38 -6.73 25.62 18.33
CA GLY A 38 -7.33 24.57 19.14
C GLY A 38 -7.24 23.19 18.46
N LYS A 39 -8.05 22.26 18.97
CA LYS A 39 -8.24 20.93 18.40
C LYS A 39 -9.73 20.65 18.26
N THR A 40 -10.08 19.80 17.31
CA THR A 40 -11.41 19.22 17.19
C THR A 40 -11.29 17.71 17.13
N ASP A 41 -12.30 17.04 17.59
CA ASP A 41 -12.42 15.58 17.57
C ASP A 41 -13.40 15.14 16.50
N LEU A 42 -13.09 14.01 15.86
CA LEU A 42 -13.92 13.38 14.85
C LEU A 42 -13.94 11.87 15.10
N PRO A 43 -15.13 11.24 15.22
CA PRO A 43 -15.20 9.79 15.31
C PRO A 43 -14.51 9.13 14.11
N LEU A 44 -13.70 8.07 14.35
CA LEU A 44 -12.94 7.41 13.29
C LEU A 44 -13.83 6.95 12.11
N LYS A 45 -15.09 6.60 12.36
CA LYS A 45 -16.06 6.21 11.33
C LYS A 45 -16.39 7.35 10.33
N GLU A 46 -16.19 8.61 10.75
CA GLU A 46 -16.44 9.81 9.94
C GLU A 46 -15.19 10.27 9.18
N GLU A 47 -14.05 9.67 9.48
CA GLU A 47 -12.81 9.90 8.76
C GLU A 47 -12.84 9.40 7.31
N SER A 48 -11.91 9.91 6.51
CA SER A 48 -11.70 9.43 5.15
C SER A 48 -11.41 7.92 5.13
N PHE A 49 -11.70 7.27 4.01
CA PHE A 49 -11.37 5.85 3.83
C PHE A 49 -9.87 5.60 4.05
N GLY A 50 -9.00 6.45 3.48
CA GLY A 50 -7.55 6.33 3.63
C GLY A 50 -7.08 6.47 5.08
N THR A 51 -7.62 7.43 5.83
CA THR A 51 -7.30 7.63 7.26
C THR A 51 -7.68 6.40 8.09
N ARG A 52 -8.87 5.84 7.84
CA ARG A 52 -9.33 4.62 8.52
C ARG A 52 -8.48 3.40 8.18
N ALA A 53 -8.18 3.22 6.89
CA ALA A 53 -7.31 2.14 6.43
C ALA A 53 -5.92 2.24 7.08
N LEU A 54 -5.33 3.42 7.08
CA LEU A 54 -4.03 3.67 7.67
C LEU A 54 -4.01 3.45 9.19
N PHE A 55 -5.09 3.80 9.90
CA PHE A 55 -5.21 3.51 11.33
C PHE A 55 -5.17 2.01 11.59
N ILE A 56 -5.99 1.23 10.86
CA ILE A 56 -6.07 -0.23 11.02
C ILE A 56 -4.73 -0.89 10.66
N ILE A 57 -4.18 -0.54 9.50
CA ILE A 57 -2.89 -1.07 9.03
C ILE A 57 -1.79 -0.71 10.03
N GLY A 58 -1.75 0.52 10.53
CA GLY A 58 -0.78 0.99 11.51
C GLY A 58 -0.79 0.19 12.81
N CYS A 59 -1.98 -0.17 13.33
CA CYS A 59 -2.10 -1.04 14.49
C CYS A 59 -1.48 -2.43 14.25
N HIS A 60 -1.75 -3.03 13.08
CA HIS A 60 -1.18 -4.34 12.72
C HIS A 60 0.32 -4.27 12.46
N ILE A 61 0.83 -3.20 11.84
CA ILE A 61 2.27 -2.97 11.68
C ILE A 61 2.95 -2.94 13.05
N LEU A 62 2.43 -2.15 13.99
CA LEU A 62 3.02 -2.06 15.34
C LEU A 62 3.04 -3.41 16.03
N GLN A 63 1.96 -4.18 15.93
CA GLN A 63 1.88 -5.53 16.51
C GLN A 63 2.89 -6.48 15.86
N ALA A 64 3.00 -6.47 14.52
CA ALA A 64 3.95 -7.30 13.80
C ALA A 64 5.39 -6.98 14.18
N LEU A 65 5.75 -5.70 14.21
CA LEU A 65 7.09 -5.23 14.59
C LEU A 65 7.46 -5.59 16.06
N GLN A 66 6.49 -5.50 16.97
CA GLN A 66 6.70 -5.88 18.37
C GLN A 66 6.94 -7.37 18.54
N ASN A 67 6.21 -8.20 17.81
CA ASN A 67 6.23 -9.65 17.95
C ASN A 67 7.24 -10.35 17.02
N GLY A 68 7.82 -9.65 16.04
CA GLY A 68 8.62 -10.26 14.98
C GLY A 68 7.83 -11.20 14.09
N SER A 69 6.52 -10.97 13.96
CA SER A 69 5.61 -11.85 13.21
C SER A 69 5.42 -11.40 11.77
N PRO A 70 5.08 -12.34 10.85
CA PRO A 70 4.71 -11.96 9.49
C PRO A 70 3.38 -11.18 9.50
N PHE A 71 3.31 -10.15 8.66
CA PHE A 71 2.11 -9.37 8.38
C PHE A 71 1.74 -9.53 6.92
N PHE A 72 0.54 -10.06 6.68
CA PHE A 72 -0.01 -10.25 5.33
C PHE A 72 -1.06 -9.18 5.07
N ILE A 73 -0.96 -8.52 3.91
CA ILE A 73 -1.93 -7.50 3.51
C ILE A 73 -2.23 -7.63 2.01
N ASP A 74 -3.50 -7.77 1.68
CA ASP A 74 -3.99 -7.79 0.32
C ASP A 74 -4.33 -6.37 -0.13
N GLU A 75 -3.97 -6.02 -1.38
CA GLU A 75 -4.19 -4.69 -1.96
C GLU A 75 -3.71 -3.55 -1.04
N MET A 76 -2.45 -3.59 -0.61
CA MET A 76 -1.89 -2.63 0.35
C MET A 76 -2.07 -1.16 -0.08
N ASP A 77 -2.17 -0.90 -1.37
CA ASP A 77 -2.37 0.44 -1.96
C ASP A 77 -3.83 0.88 -1.98
N SER A 78 -4.78 0.04 -1.56
CA SER A 78 -6.21 0.38 -1.59
C SER A 78 -6.54 1.58 -0.70
N GLY A 79 -6.83 2.72 -1.34
CA GLY A 79 -7.15 3.99 -0.65
C GLY A 79 -5.97 4.69 -0.01
N LEU A 80 -4.74 4.24 -0.24
CA LEU A 80 -3.52 4.88 0.25
C LEU A 80 -2.76 5.56 -0.90
N HIS A 81 -2.10 6.65 -0.58
CA HIS A 81 -1.19 7.30 -1.51
C HIS A 81 0.10 6.48 -1.63
N SER A 82 0.71 6.40 -2.84
CA SER A 82 1.94 5.63 -3.10
C SER A 82 3.10 5.93 -2.15
N TYR A 83 3.22 7.14 -1.65
CA TYR A 83 4.21 7.48 -0.62
C TYR A 83 3.97 6.75 0.70
N ILE A 84 2.72 6.50 1.06
CA ILE A 84 2.36 5.79 2.29
C ILE A 84 2.68 4.30 2.14
N THR A 85 2.35 3.69 1.00
CA THR A 85 2.69 2.29 0.73
C THR A 85 4.20 2.09 0.74
N ARG A 86 4.95 3.01 0.15
CA ARG A 86 6.42 3.01 0.21
C ARG A 86 6.94 3.15 1.63
N LEU A 87 6.40 4.07 2.43
CA LEU A 87 6.78 4.25 3.83
C LEU A 87 6.58 2.96 4.63
N ILE A 88 5.48 2.24 4.40
CA ILE A 88 5.23 0.94 5.04
C ILE A 88 6.35 -0.05 4.70
N VAL A 89 6.71 -0.18 3.43
CA VAL A 89 7.82 -1.04 3.00
C VAL A 89 9.14 -0.64 3.68
N ASP A 90 9.45 0.65 3.72
CA ASP A 90 10.67 1.18 4.32
C ASP A 90 10.73 0.93 5.84
N ILE A 91 9.60 0.95 6.55
CA ILE A 91 9.52 0.62 7.98
C ILE A 91 9.98 -0.83 8.22
N PHE A 92 9.48 -1.79 7.43
CA PHE A 92 9.86 -3.20 7.59
C PHE A 92 11.32 -3.47 7.19
N ARG A 93 11.88 -2.69 6.27
CA ARG A 93 13.29 -2.79 5.84
C ARG A 93 14.28 -2.14 6.80
N ASN A 94 13.82 -1.21 7.62
CA ASN A 94 14.68 -0.46 8.51
C ASN A 94 14.99 -1.27 9.77
N GLU A 95 16.20 -1.78 9.88
CA GLU A 95 16.66 -2.59 11.03
C GLU A 95 16.58 -1.86 12.38
N ARG A 96 16.61 -0.52 12.37
CA ARG A 96 16.46 0.28 13.60
C ARG A 96 15.02 0.29 14.11
N ILE A 97 14.06 0.12 13.20
CA ILE A 97 12.62 0.04 13.51
C ILE A 97 12.20 -1.40 13.69
N ASN A 98 12.51 -2.25 12.72
CA ASN A 98 12.17 -3.67 12.69
C ASN A 98 13.22 -4.52 13.41
N LYS A 99 13.34 -4.35 14.72
CA LYS A 99 14.34 -5.03 15.55
C LYS A 99 14.09 -6.52 15.73
N ASN A 100 12.85 -6.96 15.56
CA ASN A 100 12.44 -8.34 15.77
C ASN A 100 12.25 -9.10 14.44
N ASN A 101 12.73 -8.56 13.31
CA ASN A 101 12.69 -9.19 12.00
C ASN A 101 11.28 -9.60 11.54
N ALA A 102 10.29 -8.75 11.79
CA ALA A 102 8.96 -8.93 11.23
C ALA A 102 9.00 -8.92 9.70
N GLN A 103 8.15 -9.71 9.06
CA GLN A 103 8.08 -9.81 7.61
C GLN A 103 6.81 -9.14 7.08
N LEU A 104 6.92 -8.41 5.98
CA LEU A 104 5.78 -7.86 5.26
C LEU A 104 5.58 -8.66 3.97
N ILE A 105 4.41 -9.26 3.81
CA ILE A 105 3.98 -9.95 2.60
C ILE A 105 2.71 -9.25 2.10
N PHE A 106 2.74 -8.72 0.88
CA PHE A 106 1.62 -7.93 0.39
C PHE A 106 1.38 -8.12 -1.10
N THR A 107 0.14 -7.87 -1.51
CA THR A 107 -0.20 -7.65 -2.92
C THR A 107 -0.42 -6.15 -3.16
N THR A 108 -0.19 -5.70 -4.38
CA THR A 108 -0.36 -4.30 -4.77
C THR A 108 -0.52 -4.13 -6.26
N HIS A 109 -1.22 -3.08 -6.68
CA HIS A 109 -1.27 -2.58 -8.05
C HIS A 109 -0.38 -1.34 -8.24
N ASP A 110 0.29 -0.87 -7.19
CA ASP A 110 1.14 0.32 -7.24
C ASP A 110 2.49 0.04 -7.88
N VAL A 111 2.60 0.36 -9.17
CA VAL A 111 3.81 0.21 -9.97
C VAL A 111 5.00 1.01 -9.41
N ASN A 112 4.75 2.07 -8.64
CA ASN A 112 5.83 2.86 -8.04
C ASN A 112 6.63 2.09 -6.98
N LEU A 113 6.08 0.97 -6.48
CA LEU A 113 6.82 0.07 -5.59
C LEU A 113 7.83 -0.82 -6.33
N LEU A 114 7.73 -0.94 -7.65
CA LEU A 114 8.74 -1.62 -8.48
C LEU A 114 10.00 -0.77 -8.63
N ASP A 115 10.56 -0.36 -7.51
CA ASP A 115 11.80 0.41 -7.41
C ASP A 115 12.92 -0.50 -6.89
N GLN A 116 13.92 -0.71 -7.71
CA GLN A 116 15.10 -1.55 -7.41
C GLN A 116 15.88 -1.10 -6.17
N ASN A 117 15.75 0.17 -5.76
CA ASN A 117 16.37 0.67 -4.53
C ASN A 117 15.57 0.28 -3.29
N SER A 118 14.29 -0.04 -3.46
CA SER A 118 13.37 -0.36 -2.37
C SER A 118 13.10 -1.86 -2.22
N ILE A 119 13.02 -2.61 -3.32
CA ILE A 119 12.68 -4.03 -3.31
C ILE A 119 13.64 -4.79 -4.23
N ARG A 120 14.21 -5.91 -3.75
CA ARG A 120 15.08 -6.77 -4.53
C ARG A 120 14.26 -7.60 -5.51
N LYS A 121 14.87 -8.01 -6.64
CA LYS A 121 14.21 -8.81 -7.68
C LYS A 121 13.66 -10.14 -7.18
N ASP A 122 14.31 -10.76 -6.20
CA ASP A 122 13.89 -12.03 -5.58
C ASP A 122 12.65 -11.87 -4.65
N GLN A 123 12.30 -10.64 -4.30
CA GLN A 123 11.13 -10.31 -3.49
C GLN A 123 9.91 -9.94 -4.36
N ILE A 124 10.08 -9.80 -5.68
CA ILE A 124 9.01 -9.37 -6.59
C ILE A 124 8.45 -10.59 -7.30
N TRP A 125 7.14 -10.78 -7.12
CA TRP A 125 6.38 -11.85 -7.73
C TRP A 125 5.25 -11.26 -8.56
N PHE A 126 5.01 -11.83 -9.73
CA PHE A 126 3.90 -11.49 -10.60
C PHE A 126 2.87 -12.61 -10.63
N THR A 127 1.62 -12.24 -10.75
CA THR A 127 0.53 -13.18 -11.00
C THR A 127 -0.12 -12.83 -12.33
N GLU A 128 -0.33 -13.81 -13.16
CA GLU A 128 -1.02 -13.67 -14.44
C GLU A 128 -2.13 -14.71 -14.53
N LYS A 129 -3.21 -14.34 -15.19
CA LYS A 129 -4.34 -15.23 -15.42
C LYS A 129 -4.48 -15.45 -16.92
N ASP A 130 -4.46 -16.70 -17.33
CA ASP A 130 -4.65 -17.05 -18.74
C ASP A 130 -6.12 -16.87 -19.19
N LYS A 131 -6.37 -17.07 -20.48
CA LYS A 131 -7.72 -16.99 -21.08
C LYS A 131 -8.71 -18.01 -20.55
N TYR A 132 -8.27 -19.04 -19.85
CA TYR A 132 -9.09 -20.08 -19.23
C TYR A 132 -9.33 -19.81 -17.73
N GLY A 133 -8.73 -18.74 -17.19
CA GLY A 133 -8.83 -18.37 -15.79
C GLY A 133 -7.82 -19.10 -14.88
N VAL A 134 -6.86 -19.81 -15.46
CA VAL A 134 -5.76 -20.43 -14.70
C VAL A 134 -4.77 -19.34 -14.29
N SER A 135 -4.44 -19.30 -13.01
CA SER A 135 -3.45 -18.35 -12.49
C SER A 135 -2.07 -18.99 -12.44
N GLU A 136 -1.09 -18.25 -12.94
CA GLU A 136 0.33 -18.58 -12.80
C GLU A 136 1.02 -17.53 -11.94
N MET A 137 2.05 -17.95 -11.22
CA MET A 137 2.87 -17.07 -10.39
C MET A 137 4.34 -17.31 -10.73
N PHE A 138 5.08 -16.22 -10.95
CA PHE A 138 6.50 -16.24 -11.30
C PHE A 138 7.23 -15.07 -10.67
N THR A 139 8.53 -15.19 -10.52
CA THR A 139 9.36 -14.16 -9.88
C THR A 139 10.11 -13.33 -10.92
N LEU A 140 10.43 -12.08 -10.56
CA LEU A 140 11.30 -11.26 -11.38
C LEU A 140 12.70 -11.87 -11.56
N SER A 141 13.12 -12.75 -10.65
CA SER A 141 14.39 -13.48 -10.74
C SER A 141 14.42 -14.54 -11.85
N ASP A 142 13.26 -14.95 -12.37
CA ASP A 142 13.19 -15.94 -13.46
C ASP A 142 13.62 -15.33 -14.82
N PHE A 143 13.78 -14.00 -14.89
CA PHE A 143 14.19 -13.28 -16.08
C PHE A 143 15.70 -13.03 -16.08
N GLU A 144 16.43 -13.72 -16.97
CA GLU A 144 17.89 -13.65 -17.06
C GLU A 144 18.41 -12.25 -17.45
N ASP A 145 17.64 -11.51 -18.26
CA ASP A 145 18.02 -10.19 -18.76
C ASP A 145 17.88 -9.05 -17.71
N VAL A 146 17.32 -9.35 -16.53
CA VAL A 146 17.08 -8.37 -15.47
C VAL A 146 18.36 -8.14 -14.66
N ARG A 147 18.96 -6.97 -14.82
CA ARG A 147 20.15 -6.51 -14.11
C ARG A 147 19.79 -5.49 -13.04
N GLU A 148 20.76 -5.14 -12.20
CA GLU A 148 20.58 -4.13 -11.15
C GLU A 148 20.16 -2.75 -11.69
N GLU A 149 20.61 -2.38 -12.90
CA GLU A 149 20.28 -1.10 -13.53
C GLU A 149 18.91 -1.12 -14.26
N THR A 150 18.23 -2.27 -14.29
CA THR A 150 16.94 -2.44 -15.00
C THR A 150 15.85 -1.65 -14.30
N LEU A 151 15.18 -0.76 -15.02
CA LEU A 151 14.04 -0.01 -14.51
C LEU A 151 12.78 -0.91 -14.48
N PHE A 152 12.57 -1.61 -13.36
CA PHE A 152 11.52 -2.63 -13.23
C PHE A 152 10.13 -2.09 -13.58
N ALA A 153 9.75 -0.94 -13.05
CA ALA A 153 8.47 -0.30 -13.34
C ALA A 153 8.27 -0.04 -14.85
N LYS A 154 9.30 0.49 -15.53
CA LYS A 154 9.26 0.74 -16.97
C LYS A 154 9.12 -0.54 -17.79
N TRP A 155 9.84 -1.59 -17.40
CA TRP A 155 9.79 -2.88 -18.09
C TRP A 155 8.44 -3.56 -17.87
N TYR A 156 7.90 -3.51 -16.66
CA TYR A 156 6.55 -4.00 -16.35
C TYR A 156 5.49 -3.29 -17.19
N MET A 157 5.48 -1.96 -17.20
CA MET A 157 4.52 -1.16 -17.98
C MET A 157 4.62 -1.39 -19.50
N ASN A 158 5.77 -1.85 -20.00
CA ASN A 158 5.96 -2.28 -21.39
C ASN A 158 5.68 -3.77 -21.59
N ASN A 159 5.03 -4.42 -20.63
CA ASN A 159 4.65 -5.84 -20.67
C ASN A 159 5.84 -6.80 -20.95
N LYS A 160 7.04 -6.47 -20.48
CA LYS A 160 8.20 -7.34 -20.66
C LYS A 160 8.24 -8.51 -19.68
N PHE A 161 7.52 -8.39 -18.57
CA PHE A 161 7.43 -9.41 -17.53
C PHE A 161 6.11 -10.19 -17.58
N GLY A 162 5.12 -9.75 -18.35
CA GLY A 162 3.74 -10.25 -18.24
C GLY A 162 2.99 -9.59 -17.09
N GLY A 163 1.79 -10.11 -16.77
CA GLY A 163 0.97 -9.64 -15.65
C GLY A 163 0.30 -8.25 -15.85
N VAL A 164 0.48 -7.61 -17.01
CA VAL A 164 -0.17 -6.34 -17.33
C VAL A 164 -1.51 -6.60 -18.02
N PRO A 165 -2.61 -5.96 -17.58
CA PRO A 165 -3.90 -6.09 -18.24
C PRO A 165 -3.84 -5.74 -19.73
N SER A 166 -4.33 -6.62 -20.61
CA SER A 166 -4.36 -6.37 -22.04
C SER A 166 -5.49 -5.40 -22.41
N LEU A 167 -5.13 -4.15 -22.69
CA LEU A 167 -6.08 -3.12 -23.13
C LEU A 167 -6.53 -3.29 -24.59
N GLN A 168 -5.79 -4.04 -25.41
CA GLN A 168 -6.12 -4.27 -26.83
C GLN A 168 -7.49 -4.93 -27.03
N SER A 169 -7.96 -5.70 -26.05
CA SER A 169 -9.28 -6.32 -26.11
C SER A 169 -10.41 -5.31 -25.93
N LEU A 170 -10.19 -4.24 -25.19
CA LEU A 170 -11.19 -3.20 -24.92
C LEU A 170 -11.38 -2.29 -26.13
N GLU A 171 -10.32 -1.87 -26.81
CA GLU A 171 -10.41 -1.04 -28.01
C GLU A 171 -11.22 -1.72 -29.11
N LYS A 172 -11.07 -3.06 -29.28
CA LYS A 172 -11.83 -3.81 -30.28
C LYS A 172 -13.34 -3.80 -30.02
N LEU A 173 -13.77 -3.85 -28.76
CA LEU A 173 -15.18 -3.78 -28.39
C LEU A 173 -15.83 -2.46 -28.80
N PHE A 174 -15.09 -1.33 -28.70
CA PHE A 174 -15.61 -0.02 -29.07
C PHE A 174 -15.52 0.29 -30.57
N VAL A 175 -14.63 -0.39 -31.32
CA VAL A 175 -14.47 -0.19 -32.76
C VAL A 175 -15.45 -1.03 -33.58
N GLU A 176 -15.86 -2.21 -33.11
CA GLU A 176 -16.83 -3.07 -33.81
C GLU A 176 -18.26 -2.52 -33.78
N ASP A 177 -18.66 -1.76 -32.75
CA ASP A 177 -19.99 -1.14 -32.67
C ASP A 177 -20.17 0.10 -33.57
N GLY A 178 -19.10 0.60 -34.19
CA GLY A 178 -19.15 1.73 -35.14
C GLY A 178 -19.49 1.34 -36.62
N LYS A 179 -19.76 0.06 -36.90
CA LYS A 179 -20.16 -0.42 -38.23
C LYS A 179 -21.56 -1.05 -38.22
N LYS A 180 -22.55 -0.24 -37.90
CA LYS A 180 -23.98 -0.52 -38.23
C LYS A 180 -24.58 0.71 -38.87
#